data_ad1d0a84dd59cf84fbfef683ab2ad105
#
_entry.id   ad1d0a84dd59cf84fbfef683ab2ad105
#
_cell.length_a   1.000
_cell.length_b   1.000
_cell.length_c   1.000
_cell.angle_alpha   90.00
_cell.angle_beta   90.00
_cell.angle_gamma   90.00
#
_symmetry.space_group_name_H-M   'P 1'
#
loop_
_entity.id
_entity.type
_entity.pdbx_description
1 polymer ?
#
loop_
_entity_poly.entity_id
_entity_poly.type
_entity_poly.pdbx_seq_one_letter_code
_entity_poly.pdbx_strand_id
1 'polypeptide(L)'
;MVHYKKIISRLLDQNIYILSNDQKDAIIIDPGLGFELIDDYIKSKNLNPIAVLATHAHIDHIASASDCIKHYKIPFYICRGNSIMLDYYDVMKGYMSVKSERPVVSHWIEETASTLSIGSFNFKLTYNPGHSPGCMSFEIDSLIFCGDLIFKGSIGRTDLQTSNPAHMEKSLEKFVNSFDVNSTLLPGHREITTLE
;
A
#
# COMPACT_ATOMS: atom_id res chain seq x y z
N MET A 1 19.03 5.22 -7.69
CA MET A 1 17.75 5.81 -8.16
C MET A 1 16.64 4.79 -7.94
N VAL A 2 15.40 5.24 -7.64
CA VAL A 2 14.27 4.33 -7.55
C VAL A 2 13.41 4.40 -8.83
N HIS A 3 12.79 3.29 -9.18
CA HIS A 3 11.88 3.12 -10.30
C HIS A 3 10.61 2.48 -9.80
N TYR A 4 9.47 2.77 -10.42
CA TYR A 4 8.23 2.09 -10.08
C TYR A 4 7.51 1.55 -11.32
N LYS A 5 6.72 0.50 -11.10
CA LYS A 5 5.76 -0.05 -12.05
C LYS A 5 4.39 -0.12 -11.39
N LYS A 6 3.38 0.42 -12.05
CA LYS A 6 1.99 0.22 -11.70
C LYS A 6 1.45 -1.01 -12.46
N ILE A 7 0.77 -1.90 -11.74
CA ILE A 7 0.04 -3.06 -12.26
C ILE A 7 -1.41 -2.94 -11.76
N ILE A 8 -2.38 -3.19 -12.61
CA ILE A 8 -3.79 -3.16 -12.22
C ILE A 8 -4.19 -4.54 -11.67
N SER A 9 -4.66 -4.55 -10.44
CA SER A 9 -5.21 -5.73 -9.76
C SER A 9 -6.50 -6.21 -10.43
N ARG A 10 -6.81 -7.51 -10.31
CA ARG A 10 -8.08 -8.09 -10.77
C ARG A 10 -9.26 -7.82 -9.85
N LEU A 11 -9.04 -7.15 -8.74
CA LEU A 11 -10.07 -6.78 -7.78
C LEU A 11 -10.17 -5.26 -7.69
N LEU A 12 -11.33 -4.71 -8.04
CA LEU A 12 -11.67 -3.28 -7.98
C LEU A 12 -10.70 -2.35 -8.74
N ASP A 13 -9.97 -2.88 -9.74
CA ASP A 13 -8.94 -2.14 -10.50
C ASP A 13 -7.92 -1.43 -9.60
N GLN A 14 -7.63 -2.03 -8.43
CA GLN A 14 -6.67 -1.49 -7.46
C GLN A 14 -5.27 -1.44 -8.07
N ASN A 15 -4.48 -0.45 -7.70
CA ASN A 15 -3.12 -0.23 -8.19
C ASN A 15 -2.09 -0.95 -7.30
N ILE A 16 -1.50 -2.02 -7.82
CA ILE A 16 -0.32 -2.66 -7.25
C ILE A 16 0.91 -1.90 -7.72
N TYR A 17 1.87 -1.65 -6.84
CA TYR A 17 3.15 -1.04 -7.23
C TYR A 17 4.33 -1.95 -6.94
N ILE A 18 5.26 -2.02 -7.90
CA ILE A 18 6.58 -2.62 -7.71
C ILE A 18 7.59 -1.48 -7.71
N LEU A 19 8.14 -1.16 -6.55
CA LEU A 19 9.21 -0.19 -6.38
C LEU A 19 10.55 -0.93 -6.48
N SER A 20 11.46 -0.49 -7.32
CA SER A 20 12.77 -1.14 -7.51
C SER A 20 13.91 -0.13 -7.56
N ASN A 21 15.12 -0.59 -7.31
CA ASN A 21 16.35 0.20 -7.41
C ASN A 21 17.29 -0.31 -8.51
N ASP A 22 18.39 0.38 -8.71
CA ASP A 22 19.40 0.02 -9.73
C ASP A 22 20.11 -1.31 -9.43
N GLN A 23 20.11 -1.78 -8.17
CA GLN A 23 20.62 -3.08 -7.73
C GLN A 23 19.65 -4.23 -7.98
N LYS A 24 18.46 -3.95 -8.55
CA LYS A 24 17.37 -4.89 -8.79
C LYS A 24 16.61 -5.34 -7.55
N ASP A 25 16.89 -4.82 -6.36
CA ASP A 25 16.03 -5.06 -5.23
C ASP A 25 14.65 -4.42 -5.45
N ALA A 26 13.60 -5.07 -4.97
CA ALA A 26 12.24 -4.62 -5.17
C ALA A 26 11.38 -4.75 -3.91
N ILE A 27 10.49 -3.78 -3.71
CA ILE A 27 9.42 -3.82 -2.71
C ILE A 27 8.08 -3.92 -3.45
N ILE A 28 7.25 -4.87 -3.04
CA ILE A 28 5.89 -5.05 -3.56
C ILE A 28 4.96 -4.26 -2.65
N ILE A 29 4.32 -3.21 -3.19
CA ILE A 29 3.45 -2.33 -2.43
C ILE A 29 2.01 -2.60 -2.82
N ASP A 30 1.14 -2.81 -1.82
CA ASP A 30 -0.28 -3.11 -1.95
C ASP A 30 -0.54 -4.26 -2.94
N PRO A 31 -0.07 -5.50 -2.68
CA PRO A 31 -0.27 -6.65 -3.57
C PRO A 31 -1.73 -7.09 -3.59
N GLY A 32 -2.54 -6.43 -4.39
CA GLY A 32 -3.92 -6.78 -4.66
C GLY A 32 -4.08 -8.14 -5.34
N LEU A 33 -5.28 -8.48 -5.79
CA LEU A 33 -5.55 -9.78 -6.42
C LEU A 33 -4.86 -9.89 -7.79
N GLY A 34 -4.01 -10.90 -7.96
CA GLY A 34 -3.30 -11.17 -9.21
C GLY A 34 -1.81 -11.42 -9.00
N PHE A 35 -1.48 -12.35 -8.10
CA PHE A 35 -0.08 -12.74 -7.81
C PHE A 35 0.73 -13.02 -9.09
N GLU A 36 0.15 -13.69 -10.08
CA GLU A 36 0.82 -14.01 -11.34
C GLU A 36 1.23 -12.76 -12.14
N LEU A 37 0.46 -11.66 -12.05
CA LEU A 37 0.82 -10.39 -12.72
C LEU A 37 2.08 -9.77 -12.07
N ILE A 38 2.19 -9.92 -10.76
CA ILE A 38 3.35 -9.48 -9.96
C ILE A 38 4.57 -10.33 -10.33
N ASP A 39 4.42 -11.65 -10.30
CA ASP A 39 5.48 -12.62 -10.53
C ASP A 39 6.04 -12.53 -11.96
N ASP A 40 5.16 -12.43 -12.95
CA ASP A 40 5.55 -12.24 -14.36
C ASP A 40 6.38 -10.96 -14.55
N TYR A 41 5.97 -9.85 -13.94
CA TYR A 41 6.74 -8.62 -14.04
C TYR A 41 8.11 -8.74 -13.35
N ILE A 42 8.16 -9.27 -12.13
CA ILE A 42 9.39 -9.49 -11.36
C ILE A 42 10.36 -10.35 -12.16
N LYS A 43 9.91 -11.47 -12.70
CA LYS A 43 10.73 -12.37 -13.55
C LYS A 43 11.20 -11.67 -14.82
N SER A 44 10.31 -10.96 -15.53
CA SER A 44 10.66 -10.27 -16.79
C SER A 44 11.74 -9.22 -16.63
N LYS A 45 11.86 -8.63 -15.43
CA LYS A 45 12.84 -7.59 -15.08
C LYS A 45 14.04 -8.13 -14.28
N ASN A 46 14.03 -9.41 -13.95
CA ASN A 46 15.02 -10.06 -13.09
C ASN A 46 15.21 -9.29 -11.78
N LEU A 47 14.08 -8.96 -11.12
CA LEU A 47 14.07 -8.25 -9.84
C LEU A 47 14.22 -9.23 -8.68
N ASN A 48 14.76 -8.73 -7.57
CA ASN A 48 14.91 -9.44 -6.30
C ASN A 48 13.92 -8.84 -5.27
N PRO A 49 12.72 -9.42 -5.08
CA PRO A 49 11.80 -8.94 -4.04
C PRO A 49 12.41 -9.12 -2.66
N ILE A 50 12.38 -8.07 -1.84
CA ILE A 50 12.92 -8.06 -0.48
C ILE A 50 11.88 -7.80 0.60
N ALA A 51 10.71 -7.27 0.24
CA ALA A 51 9.59 -7.06 1.17
C ALA A 51 8.25 -6.88 0.45
N VAL A 52 7.17 -7.15 1.20
CA VAL A 52 5.83 -6.65 0.95
C VAL A 52 5.56 -5.49 1.90
N LEU A 53 4.98 -4.40 1.39
CA LEU A 53 4.58 -3.21 2.16
C LEU A 53 3.14 -2.87 1.82
N ALA A 54 2.29 -2.61 2.81
CA ALA A 54 0.90 -2.24 2.54
C ALA A 54 0.52 -0.90 3.18
N THR A 55 -0.18 -0.06 2.41
CA THR A 55 -0.72 1.22 2.87
C THR A 55 -1.83 1.01 3.89
N HIS A 56 -2.66 -0.01 3.70
CA HIS A 56 -3.72 -0.44 4.63
C HIS A 56 -4.16 -1.89 4.31
N ALA A 57 -5.06 -2.43 5.14
CA ALA A 57 -5.43 -3.85 5.10
C ALA A 57 -6.81 -4.14 4.47
N HIS A 58 -7.33 -3.30 3.56
CA HIS A 58 -8.46 -3.72 2.76
C HIS A 58 -8.07 -4.86 1.83
N ILE A 59 -9.02 -5.76 1.57
CA ILE A 59 -8.75 -7.03 0.89
C ILE A 59 -8.19 -6.84 -0.52
N ASP A 60 -8.64 -5.83 -1.23
CA ASP A 60 -8.19 -5.49 -2.58
C ASP A 60 -6.73 -4.99 -2.61
N HIS A 61 -6.18 -4.52 -1.48
CA HIS A 61 -4.78 -4.11 -1.35
C HIS A 61 -3.84 -5.23 -0.89
N ILE A 62 -4.37 -6.29 -0.26
CA ILE A 62 -3.52 -7.33 0.34
C ILE A 62 -3.91 -8.76 -0.08
N ALA A 63 -4.77 -8.92 -1.07
CA ALA A 63 -5.28 -10.24 -1.47
C ALA A 63 -4.18 -11.22 -1.89
N SER A 64 -3.10 -10.76 -2.53
CA SER A 64 -1.95 -11.59 -2.91
C SER A 64 -0.75 -11.45 -1.96
N ALA A 65 -0.91 -10.78 -0.81
CA ALA A 65 0.21 -10.58 0.12
C ALA A 65 0.75 -11.92 0.64
N SER A 66 -0.13 -12.86 1.02
CA SER A 66 0.29 -14.19 1.50
C SER A 66 1.04 -14.98 0.42
N ASP A 67 0.60 -14.89 -0.84
CA ASP A 67 1.28 -15.57 -1.95
C ASP A 67 2.68 -14.99 -2.18
N CYS A 68 2.83 -13.66 -2.17
CA CYS A 68 4.12 -12.98 -2.29
C CYS A 68 5.07 -13.38 -1.15
N ILE A 69 4.59 -13.34 0.10
CA ILE A 69 5.37 -13.69 1.29
C ILE A 69 5.90 -15.13 1.20
N LYS A 70 5.03 -16.07 0.85
CA LYS A 70 5.37 -17.49 0.78
C LYS A 70 6.30 -17.80 -0.39
N HIS A 71 6.01 -17.24 -1.58
CA HIS A 71 6.76 -17.52 -2.79
C HIS A 71 8.19 -16.96 -2.72
N TYR A 72 8.33 -15.68 -2.35
CA TYR A 72 9.63 -15.03 -2.29
C TYR A 72 10.34 -15.17 -0.95
N LYS A 73 9.66 -15.67 0.09
CA LYS A 73 10.18 -15.81 1.48
C LYS A 73 10.64 -14.47 2.06
N ILE A 74 9.83 -13.44 1.87
CA ILE A 74 10.11 -12.06 2.25
C ILE A 74 9.19 -11.59 3.38
N PRO A 75 9.62 -10.60 4.19
CA PRO A 75 8.81 -10.02 5.26
C PRO A 75 7.66 -9.16 4.73
N PHE A 76 6.62 -9.04 5.57
CA PHE A 76 5.47 -8.16 5.36
C PHE A 76 5.44 -7.06 6.42
N TYR A 77 5.33 -5.81 5.94
CA TYR A 77 5.27 -4.59 6.74
C TYR A 77 3.91 -3.93 6.56
N ILE A 78 3.28 -3.54 7.67
CA ILE A 78 2.00 -2.80 7.68
C ILE A 78 1.85 -2.02 8.98
N CYS A 79 1.14 -0.88 8.95
CA CYS A 79 0.84 -0.10 10.15
C CYS A 79 -0.01 -0.89 11.15
N ARG A 80 0.33 -0.78 12.46
CA ARG A 80 -0.32 -1.50 13.56
C ARG A 80 -1.83 -1.21 13.65
N GLY A 81 -2.27 -0.01 13.32
CA GLY A 81 -3.69 0.34 13.25
C GLY A 81 -4.53 -0.55 12.34
N ASN A 82 -3.89 -1.35 11.46
CA ASN A 82 -4.57 -2.35 10.63
C ASN A 82 -4.85 -3.68 11.33
N SER A 83 -4.42 -3.89 12.58
CA SER A 83 -4.63 -5.17 13.27
C SER A 83 -6.10 -5.59 13.29
N ILE A 84 -6.99 -4.66 13.58
CA ILE A 84 -8.44 -4.90 13.56
C ILE A 84 -8.95 -5.33 12.17
N MET A 85 -8.43 -4.74 11.11
CA MET A 85 -8.80 -5.10 9.74
C MET A 85 -8.36 -6.53 9.39
N LEU A 86 -7.16 -6.91 9.83
CA LEU A 86 -6.66 -8.27 9.64
C LEU A 86 -7.43 -9.30 10.46
N ASP A 87 -8.00 -8.94 11.61
CA ASP A 87 -8.88 -9.82 12.37
C ASP A 87 -10.20 -10.09 11.63
N TYR A 88 -10.67 -9.14 10.83
CA TYR A 88 -11.84 -9.29 9.95
C TYR A 88 -11.51 -9.82 8.54
N TYR A 89 -10.26 -10.23 8.26
CA TYR A 89 -9.81 -10.63 6.93
C TYR A 89 -10.70 -11.70 6.30
N ASP A 90 -11.02 -12.77 7.03
CA ASP A 90 -11.83 -13.88 6.52
C ASP A 90 -13.28 -13.46 6.21
N VAL A 91 -13.80 -12.49 6.94
CA VAL A 91 -15.13 -11.91 6.68
C VAL A 91 -15.08 -11.09 5.38
N MET A 92 -14.10 -10.20 5.26
CA MET A 92 -13.94 -9.33 4.08
C MET A 92 -13.74 -10.14 2.80
N LYS A 93 -12.86 -11.16 2.82
CA LYS A 93 -12.64 -12.03 1.64
C LYS A 93 -13.89 -12.78 1.24
N GLY A 94 -14.74 -13.16 2.20
CA GLY A 94 -16.03 -13.79 1.94
C GLY A 94 -16.98 -12.86 1.18
N TYR A 95 -17.14 -11.62 1.63
CA TYR A 95 -17.96 -10.62 0.94
C TYR A 95 -17.47 -10.33 -0.48
N MET A 96 -16.16 -10.31 -0.70
CA MET A 96 -15.56 -10.04 -2.01
C MET A 96 -15.41 -11.31 -2.87
N SER A 97 -15.80 -12.48 -2.35
CA SER A 97 -15.64 -13.79 -3.01
C SER A 97 -14.20 -14.08 -3.46
N VAL A 98 -13.22 -13.61 -2.68
CA VAL A 98 -11.79 -13.73 -2.98
C VAL A 98 -11.24 -15.00 -2.34
N LYS A 99 -10.51 -15.78 -3.15
CA LYS A 99 -9.74 -16.93 -2.66
C LYS A 99 -8.33 -16.46 -2.32
N SER A 100 -8.09 -16.13 -1.07
CA SER A 100 -6.79 -15.70 -0.58
C SER A 100 -6.63 -16.14 0.88
N GLU A 101 -5.39 -16.15 1.36
CA GLU A 101 -5.07 -16.44 2.76
C GLU A 101 -4.71 -15.15 3.49
N ARG A 102 -5.09 -15.07 4.77
CA ARG A 102 -4.68 -13.96 5.64
C ARG A 102 -3.15 -13.89 5.69
N PRO A 103 -2.52 -12.77 5.34
CA PRO A 103 -1.08 -12.63 5.40
C PRO A 103 -0.59 -12.58 6.85
N VAL A 104 0.58 -13.18 7.09
CA VAL A 104 1.25 -13.11 8.39
C VAL A 104 2.14 -11.87 8.41
N VAL A 105 1.87 -10.95 9.35
CA VAL A 105 2.66 -9.72 9.49
C VAL A 105 4.00 -10.06 10.14
N SER A 106 5.10 -9.69 9.49
CA SER A 106 6.45 -9.85 10.01
C SER A 106 6.87 -8.64 10.85
N HIS A 107 6.49 -7.44 10.41
CA HIS A 107 6.86 -6.20 11.06
C HIS A 107 5.67 -5.23 11.12
N TRP A 108 5.28 -4.90 12.34
CA TRP A 108 4.33 -3.83 12.59
C TRP A 108 5.03 -2.47 12.57
N ILE A 109 4.48 -1.54 11.79
CA ILE A 109 4.90 -0.14 11.79
C ILE A 109 4.03 0.59 12.80
N GLU A 110 4.63 1.27 13.76
CA GLU A 110 3.87 2.05 14.75
C GLU A 110 3.31 3.33 14.11
N GLU A 111 2.14 3.76 14.56
CA GLU A 111 1.43 4.94 14.04
C GLU A 111 2.22 6.23 14.22
N THR A 112 3.12 6.24 15.19
CA THR A 112 4.03 7.37 15.51
C THR A 112 5.34 7.33 14.72
N ALA A 113 5.59 6.27 13.94
CA ALA A 113 6.81 6.16 13.16
C ALA A 113 6.82 7.21 12.04
N SER A 114 7.95 7.88 11.86
CA SER A 114 8.16 8.90 10.82
C SER A 114 9.06 8.44 9.69
N THR A 115 9.77 7.31 9.87
CA THR A 115 10.68 6.73 8.87
C THR A 115 10.64 5.22 8.91
N LEU A 116 10.97 4.59 7.76
CA LEU A 116 11.12 3.15 7.63
C LEU A 116 12.25 2.86 6.63
N SER A 117 13.20 2.01 7.01
CA SER A 117 14.24 1.52 6.10
C SER A 117 14.04 0.05 5.82
N ILE A 118 14.00 -0.33 4.53
CA ILE A 118 13.92 -1.71 4.06
C ILE A 118 15.01 -1.90 3.01
N GLY A 119 16.08 -2.64 3.33
CA GLY A 119 17.27 -2.70 2.49
C GLY A 119 17.85 -1.31 2.28
N SER A 120 18.01 -0.89 1.03
CA SER A 120 18.48 0.46 0.66
C SER A 120 17.34 1.48 0.47
N PHE A 121 16.09 1.09 0.62
CA PHE A 121 14.92 1.98 0.50
C PHE A 121 14.66 2.67 1.84
N ASN A 122 14.67 4.00 1.84
CA ASN A 122 14.42 4.82 3.01
C ASN A 122 13.15 5.64 2.78
N PHE A 123 12.09 5.30 3.49
CA PHE A 123 10.79 5.96 3.39
C PHE A 123 10.62 6.99 4.51
N LYS A 124 10.00 8.11 4.19
CA LYS A 124 9.32 8.97 5.14
C LYS A 124 7.88 8.49 5.26
N LEU A 125 7.36 8.43 6.48
CA LEU A 125 6.05 7.91 6.79
C LEU A 125 5.10 9.01 7.21
N THR A 126 3.85 8.90 6.77
CA THR A 126 2.76 9.75 7.25
C THR A 126 1.56 8.88 7.61
N TYR A 127 1.21 8.86 8.89
CA TYR A 127 0.00 8.20 9.38
C TYR A 127 -1.23 9.04 9.02
N ASN A 128 -2.17 8.45 8.27
CA ASN A 128 -3.34 9.13 7.70
C ASN A 128 -4.64 8.32 7.91
N PRO A 129 -5.09 8.13 9.16
CA PRO A 129 -6.32 7.39 9.42
C PRO A 129 -7.54 8.12 8.85
N GLY A 130 -8.59 7.37 8.50
CA GLY A 130 -9.84 7.94 8.03
C GLY A 130 -10.58 7.01 7.08
N HIS A 131 -9.97 6.59 5.98
CA HIS A 131 -10.48 5.52 5.12
C HIS A 131 -10.44 4.16 5.86
N SER A 132 -9.32 3.86 6.52
CA SER A 132 -9.21 2.80 7.53
C SER A 132 -8.37 3.26 8.72
N PRO A 133 -8.42 2.56 9.87
CA PRO A 133 -7.68 2.97 11.07
C PRO A 133 -6.18 2.99 10.91
N GLY A 134 -5.64 2.14 10.03
CA GLY A 134 -4.21 1.94 9.85
C GLY A 134 -3.63 2.49 8.55
N CYS A 135 -4.33 3.41 7.87
CA CYS A 135 -3.81 4.01 6.65
C CYS A 135 -2.50 4.75 6.90
N MET A 136 -1.51 4.49 6.06
CA MET A 136 -0.19 5.11 6.10
C MET A 136 0.33 5.36 4.70
N SER A 137 0.86 6.55 4.45
CA SER A 137 1.54 6.90 3.20
C SER A 137 3.05 6.72 3.34
N PHE A 138 3.67 6.31 2.24
CA PHE A 138 5.11 6.05 2.13
C PHE A 138 5.70 6.98 1.07
N GLU A 139 6.58 7.88 1.49
CA GLU A 139 7.30 8.80 0.60
C GLU A 139 8.73 8.32 0.41
N ILE A 140 9.18 8.25 -0.83
CA ILE A 140 10.57 8.02 -1.20
C ILE A 140 10.91 8.86 -2.44
N ASP A 141 12.00 9.61 -2.40
CA ASP A 141 12.29 10.65 -3.38
C ASP A 141 11.09 11.61 -3.53
N SER A 142 10.54 11.74 -4.73
CA SER A 142 9.33 12.54 -5.01
C SER A 142 8.07 11.67 -5.22
N LEU A 143 8.12 10.38 -4.86
CA LEU A 143 7.03 9.42 -5.01
C LEU A 143 6.30 9.22 -3.68
N ILE A 144 4.98 9.32 -3.68
CA ILE A 144 4.14 9.12 -2.49
C ILE A 144 3.10 8.04 -2.77
N PHE A 145 3.29 6.85 -2.17
CA PHE A 145 2.29 5.79 -2.16
C PHE A 145 1.24 6.13 -1.10
N CYS A 146 0.13 6.72 -1.51
CA CYS A 146 -0.86 7.28 -0.58
C CYS A 146 -2.06 6.36 -0.30
N GLY A 147 -2.10 5.16 -0.90
CA GLY A 147 -3.23 4.25 -0.73
C GLY A 147 -4.56 4.92 -1.06
N ASP A 148 -5.55 4.69 -0.20
CA ASP A 148 -6.90 5.23 -0.37
C ASP A 148 -7.15 6.53 0.42
N LEU A 149 -6.11 7.35 0.59
CA LEU A 149 -6.28 8.68 1.15
C LEU A 149 -6.84 9.66 0.12
N ILE A 150 -6.16 9.78 -1.01
CA ILE A 150 -6.47 10.76 -2.06
C ILE A 150 -6.28 10.16 -3.45
N PHE A 151 -7.19 10.48 -4.36
CA PHE A 151 -7.20 10.06 -5.74
C PHE A 151 -7.28 11.28 -6.65
N LYS A 152 -7.01 11.10 -7.93
CA LYS A 152 -7.28 12.15 -8.91
C LYS A 152 -8.76 12.54 -8.90
N GLY A 153 -9.03 13.75 -8.42
CA GLY A 153 -10.38 14.33 -8.34
C GLY A 153 -11.31 13.76 -7.28
N SER A 154 -10.78 12.95 -6.31
CA SER A 154 -11.58 12.47 -5.18
C SER A 154 -10.70 11.99 -4.01
N ILE A 155 -11.37 11.55 -2.95
CA ILE A 155 -10.73 10.96 -1.76
C ILE A 155 -11.28 9.55 -1.52
N GLY A 156 -10.60 8.78 -0.67
CA GLY A 156 -11.09 7.50 -0.18
C GLY A 156 -12.42 7.64 0.54
N ARG A 157 -13.28 6.64 0.38
CA ARG A 157 -14.60 6.61 1.06
C ARG A 157 -14.45 6.51 2.58
N THR A 158 -15.40 7.11 3.29
CA THR A 158 -15.42 7.16 4.76
C THR A 158 -16.72 6.64 5.36
N ASP A 159 -17.48 5.86 4.60
CA ASP A 159 -18.75 5.25 4.98
C ASP A 159 -18.64 3.73 5.26
N LEU A 160 -17.40 3.19 5.32
CA LEU A 160 -17.15 1.81 5.72
C LEU A 160 -17.20 1.67 7.25
N GLN A 161 -17.43 0.43 7.74
CA GLN A 161 -17.59 0.15 9.17
C GLN A 161 -16.43 0.65 10.05
N THR A 162 -15.18 0.64 9.52
CA THR A 162 -13.98 1.06 10.24
C THR A 162 -13.47 2.45 9.83
N SER A 163 -14.19 3.12 8.94
CA SER A 163 -13.84 4.47 8.47
C SER A 163 -14.25 5.55 9.47
N ASN A 164 -13.59 6.71 9.39
CA ASN A 164 -13.90 7.87 10.21
C ASN A 164 -13.74 9.18 9.41
N PRO A 165 -14.85 9.87 9.05
CA PRO A 165 -14.80 11.10 8.26
C PRO A 165 -13.98 12.22 8.92
N ALA A 166 -14.07 12.38 10.24
CA ALA A 166 -13.35 13.43 10.95
C ALA A 166 -11.83 13.16 11.00
N HIS A 167 -11.43 11.88 11.03
CA HIS A 167 -10.02 11.52 10.89
C HIS A 167 -9.54 11.76 9.44
N MET A 168 -10.37 11.46 8.45
CA MET A 168 -10.04 11.68 7.03
C MET A 168 -9.78 13.17 6.76
N GLU A 169 -10.64 14.06 7.24
CA GLU A 169 -10.47 15.50 7.10
C GLU A 169 -9.12 15.97 7.65
N LYS A 170 -8.79 15.60 8.89
CA LYS A 170 -7.49 15.93 9.51
C LYS A 170 -6.30 15.34 8.77
N SER A 171 -6.45 14.11 8.26
CA SER A 171 -5.41 13.42 7.49
C SER A 171 -5.15 14.12 6.16
N LEU A 172 -6.19 14.56 5.46
CA LEU A 172 -6.08 15.32 4.22
C LEU A 172 -5.43 16.68 4.44
N GLU A 173 -5.87 17.43 5.46
CA GLU A 173 -5.27 18.72 5.83
C GLU A 173 -3.78 18.58 6.13
N LYS A 174 -3.41 17.59 6.96
CA LYS A 174 -2.00 17.30 7.26
C LYS A 174 -1.23 16.91 5.99
N PHE A 175 -1.82 16.06 5.14
CA PHE A 175 -1.17 15.53 3.95
C PHE A 175 -0.83 16.63 2.95
N VAL A 176 -1.79 17.49 2.56
CA VAL A 176 -1.56 18.56 1.59
C VAL A 176 -0.57 19.62 2.07
N ASN A 177 -0.44 19.78 3.39
CA ASN A 177 0.53 20.71 4.00
C ASN A 177 1.92 20.09 4.22
N SER A 178 2.09 18.78 4.04
CA SER A 178 3.34 18.06 4.36
C SER A 178 4.19 17.73 3.15
N PHE A 179 3.64 17.79 1.94
CA PHE A 179 4.32 17.35 0.72
C PHE A 179 4.46 18.48 -0.31
N ASP A 180 5.49 18.36 -1.17
CA ASP A 180 5.66 19.23 -2.32
C ASP A 180 4.51 19.01 -3.30
N VAL A 181 3.90 20.11 -3.80
CA VAL A 181 2.80 20.07 -4.78
C VAL A 181 3.16 19.31 -6.06
N ASN A 182 4.45 19.28 -6.42
CA ASN A 182 4.96 18.55 -7.58
C ASN A 182 5.25 17.07 -7.30
N SER A 183 5.06 16.58 -6.07
CA SER A 183 5.25 15.17 -5.77
C SER A 183 4.27 14.32 -6.55
N THR A 184 4.75 13.18 -7.04
CA THR A 184 3.93 12.20 -7.75
C THR A 184 3.15 11.36 -6.75
N LEU A 185 1.82 11.49 -6.75
CA LEU A 185 0.93 10.67 -5.95
C LEU A 185 0.62 9.34 -6.66
N LEU A 186 0.88 8.26 -5.96
CA LEU A 186 0.68 6.88 -6.37
C LEU A 186 -0.48 6.30 -5.54
N PRO A 187 -1.75 6.56 -5.94
CA PRO A 187 -2.94 6.18 -5.18
C PRO A 187 -3.25 4.70 -5.31
N GLY A 188 -4.05 4.17 -4.37
CA GLY A 188 -4.54 2.79 -4.39
C GLY A 188 -5.48 2.49 -5.56
N HIS A 189 -6.18 3.50 -6.07
CA HIS A 189 -7.07 3.38 -7.23
C HIS A 189 -6.89 4.55 -8.19
N ARG A 190 -7.40 4.37 -9.43
CA ARG A 190 -7.41 5.40 -10.49
C ARG A 190 -6.04 5.75 -11.04
N GLU A 191 -5.92 6.97 -11.57
CA GLU A 191 -4.71 7.46 -12.22
C GLU A 191 -3.71 8.01 -11.21
N ILE A 192 -2.44 7.98 -11.57
CA ILE A 192 -1.36 8.70 -10.92
C ILE A 192 -1.61 10.19 -11.11
N THR A 193 -1.32 11.01 -10.10
CA THR A 193 -1.60 12.45 -10.11
C THR A 193 -0.56 13.22 -9.28
N THR A 194 -0.77 14.51 -9.11
CA THR A 194 -0.03 15.42 -8.22
C THR A 194 -1.01 16.06 -7.25
N LEU A 195 -0.54 16.97 -6.38
CA LEU A 195 -1.41 17.76 -5.48
C LEU A 195 -1.98 19.02 -6.17
N GLU A 196 -1.64 19.29 -7.44
CA GLU A 196 -2.23 20.37 -8.25
C GLU A 196 -3.69 20.14 -8.60
#